data_489af5881a7725200d21f1920d5b22d3
#
_entry.id   489af5881a7725200d21f1920d5b22d3
#
_cell.length_a   1.000
_cell.length_b   1.000
_cell.length_c   1.000
_cell.angle_alpha   90.00
_cell.angle_beta   90.00
_cell.angle_gamma   90.00
#
_symmetry.space_group_name_H-M   'P 1'
#
loop_
_entity.id
_entity.type
_entity.pdbx_description
1 polymer ?
#
loop_
_entity_poly.entity_id
_entity_poly.type
_entity_poly.pdbx_seq_one_letter_code
_entity_poly.pdbx_strand_id
1 'polypeptide(L)'
;MSNILKGKVALVTGGSRGLGAATAEALADHGADVAISYATSADKAEAVVEKLRGKGIRAIAVKSDQADLASARPLIDRVLAEFGRLDILVNNAGIAIQGQTVDDPELDGDKYNRQWQVNVMGTIANTRAAAPKLTDGGRIIFVGSLLGSYVPFPGVADYAGTKWALAGYAKGIARDLGPRNITVNVVQPGIMPTDMAAEVAGELPNRDAILDMHPIRRIATLAEVAETICFLAGPHAGYINGEAINIAGGLGI
;
A
#
# COMPACT_ATOMS: atom_id res chain seq x y z
N MET A 1 -3.68 -22.27 -9.81
CA MET A 1 -3.76 -20.80 -9.61
C MET A 1 -4.20 -20.18 -10.94
N SER A 2 -5.16 -19.29 -10.91
CA SER A 2 -5.66 -18.65 -12.13
C SER A 2 -4.70 -17.53 -12.55
N ASN A 3 -4.12 -17.63 -13.75
CA ASN A 3 -3.21 -16.61 -14.32
C ASN A 3 -3.98 -15.36 -14.78
N ILE A 4 -4.83 -14.79 -13.91
CA ILE A 4 -5.72 -13.67 -14.26
C ILE A 4 -4.97 -12.36 -14.53
N LEU A 5 -3.71 -12.25 -14.10
CA LEU A 5 -2.85 -11.09 -14.31
C LEU A 5 -1.71 -11.37 -15.31
N LYS A 6 -1.77 -12.50 -16.05
CA LYS A 6 -0.74 -12.82 -17.04
C LYS A 6 -0.58 -11.72 -18.08
N GLY A 7 0.67 -11.31 -18.31
CA GLY A 7 1.02 -10.21 -19.24
C GLY A 7 0.76 -8.81 -18.68
N LYS A 8 0.40 -8.68 -17.40
CA LYS A 8 0.32 -7.42 -16.68
C LYS A 8 1.63 -7.13 -15.97
N VAL A 9 1.93 -5.85 -15.78
CA VAL A 9 3.08 -5.36 -15.01
C VAL A 9 2.57 -4.58 -13.81
N ALA A 10 3.01 -4.96 -12.63
CA ALA A 10 2.68 -4.30 -11.37
C ALA A 10 3.90 -3.63 -10.74
N LEU A 11 3.70 -2.44 -10.17
CA LEU A 11 4.64 -1.79 -9.26
C LEU A 11 4.05 -1.79 -7.86
N VAL A 12 4.79 -2.34 -6.89
CA VAL A 12 4.44 -2.30 -5.46
C VAL A 12 5.46 -1.44 -4.72
N THR A 13 5.06 -0.28 -4.20
CA THR A 13 5.96 0.54 -3.40
C THR A 13 6.15 -0.05 -2.01
N GLY A 14 7.39 0.01 -1.47
CA GLY A 14 7.71 -0.59 -0.17
C GLY A 14 7.58 -2.12 -0.16
N GLY A 15 7.97 -2.78 -1.26
CA GLY A 15 7.79 -4.22 -1.48
C GLY A 15 8.83 -5.13 -0.84
N SER A 16 9.77 -4.61 -0.05
CA SER A 16 10.87 -5.42 0.51
C SER A 16 10.51 -6.25 1.74
N ARG A 17 9.36 -6.01 2.37
CA ARG A 17 8.89 -6.72 3.58
C ARG A 17 7.37 -6.59 3.78
N GLY A 18 6.84 -7.30 4.77
CA GLY A 18 5.46 -7.17 5.25
C GLY A 18 4.40 -7.32 4.16
N LEU A 19 3.38 -6.47 4.20
CA LEU A 19 2.28 -6.51 3.24
C LEU A 19 2.75 -6.26 1.80
N GLY A 20 3.73 -5.36 1.59
CA GLY A 20 4.24 -5.08 0.26
C GLY A 20 4.88 -6.32 -0.40
N ALA A 21 5.69 -7.09 0.35
CA ALA A 21 6.26 -8.35 -0.14
C ALA A 21 5.17 -9.40 -0.39
N ALA A 22 4.23 -9.57 0.54
CA ALA A 22 3.10 -10.50 0.37
C ALA A 22 2.24 -10.14 -0.85
N THR A 23 2.00 -8.84 -1.09
CA THR A 23 1.28 -8.36 -2.27
C THR A 23 2.04 -8.65 -3.56
N ALA A 24 3.35 -8.40 -3.58
CA ALA A 24 4.20 -8.71 -4.73
C ALA A 24 4.17 -10.21 -5.05
N GLU A 25 4.24 -11.07 -4.03
CA GLU A 25 4.16 -12.52 -4.17
C GLU A 25 2.79 -12.98 -4.71
N ALA A 26 1.70 -12.43 -4.18
CA ALA A 26 0.36 -12.77 -4.64
C ALA A 26 0.12 -12.32 -6.09
N LEU A 27 0.55 -11.11 -6.48
CA LEU A 27 0.48 -10.63 -7.87
C LEU A 27 1.27 -11.56 -8.82
N ALA A 28 2.45 -12.03 -8.40
CA ALA A 28 3.25 -13.00 -9.16
C ALA A 28 2.56 -14.37 -9.28
N ASP A 29 1.91 -14.85 -8.21
CA ASP A 29 1.12 -16.10 -8.22
C ASP A 29 -0.07 -16.02 -9.20
N HIS A 30 -0.58 -14.82 -9.43
CA HIS A 30 -1.59 -14.54 -10.45
C HIS A 30 -1.00 -14.22 -11.84
N GLY A 31 0.33 -14.32 -12.01
CA GLY A 31 1.02 -14.27 -13.30
C GLY A 31 1.46 -12.87 -13.75
N ALA A 32 1.43 -11.85 -12.88
CA ALA A 32 1.96 -10.53 -13.21
C ALA A 32 3.49 -10.51 -13.15
N ASP A 33 4.14 -9.75 -14.04
CA ASP A 33 5.50 -9.26 -13.84
C ASP A 33 5.50 -8.17 -12.78
N VAL A 34 6.51 -8.15 -11.90
CA VAL A 34 6.46 -7.29 -10.70
C VAL A 34 7.72 -6.46 -10.53
N ALA A 35 7.56 -5.16 -10.38
CA ALA A 35 8.56 -4.28 -9.80
C ALA A 35 8.21 -4.01 -8.33
N ILE A 36 9.21 -3.99 -7.46
CA ILE A 36 9.07 -3.49 -6.10
C ILE A 36 9.98 -2.28 -5.89
N SER A 37 9.56 -1.31 -5.06
CA SER A 37 10.48 -0.28 -4.59
C SER A 37 10.85 -0.49 -3.12
N TYR A 38 12.02 0.02 -2.73
CA TYR A 38 12.52 0.01 -1.35
C TYR A 38 13.34 1.27 -1.07
N ALA A 39 13.40 1.71 0.20
CA ALA A 39 14.23 2.85 0.58
C ALA A 39 15.64 2.42 1.02
N THR A 40 15.75 1.53 1.99
CA THR A 40 17.03 1.18 2.65
C THR A 40 17.37 -0.31 2.62
N SER A 41 16.40 -1.21 2.54
CA SER A 41 16.57 -2.66 2.73
C SER A 41 16.85 -3.38 1.40
N ALA A 42 18.03 -3.15 0.79
CA ALA A 42 18.40 -3.73 -0.50
C ALA A 42 18.40 -5.27 -0.47
N ASP A 43 19.03 -5.88 0.54
CA ASP A 43 19.13 -7.35 0.64
C ASP A 43 17.76 -8.01 0.77
N LYS A 44 16.84 -7.42 1.57
CA LYS A 44 15.47 -7.92 1.68
C LYS A 44 14.71 -7.76 0.37
N ALA A 45 14.92 -6.66 -0.34
CA ALA A 45 14.26 -6.42 -1.63
C ALA A 45 14.73 -7.42 -2.69
N GLU A 46 16.03 -7.70 -2.78
CA GLU A 46 16.56 -8.69 -3.72
C GLU A 46 16.10 -10.11 -3.37
N ALA A 47 16.06 -10.49 -2.09
CA ALA A 47 15.50 -11.78 -1.67
C ALA A 47 14.04 -11.96 -2.11
N VAL A 48 13.22 -10.88 -2.03
CA VAL A 48 11.85 -10.91 -2.58
C VAL A 48 11.88 -11.12 -4.09
N VAL A 49 12.70 -10.35 -4.81
CA VAL A 49 12.79 -10.45 -6.28
C VAL A 49 13.23 -11.84 -6.73
N GLU A 50 14.21 -12.46 -6.08
CA GLU A 50 14.62 -13.84 -6.37
C GLU A 50 13.46 -14.83 -6.18
N LYS A 51 12.70 -14.69 -5.10
CA LYS A 51 11.50 -15.51 -4.86
C LYS A 51 10.46 -15.34 -5.96
N LEU A 52 10.25 -14.09 -6.42
CA LEU A 52 9.32 -13.79 -7.52
C LEU A 52 9.80 -14.41 -8.84
N ARG A 53 11.09 -14.28 -9.17
CA ARG A 53 11.69 -14.90 -10.37
C ARG A 53 11.59 -16.42 -10.33
N GLY A 54 11.70 -17.03 -9.15
CA GLY A 54 11.47 -18.46 -8.94
C GLY A 54 10.05 -18.93 -9.29
N LYS A 55 9.07 -18.02 -9.36
CA LYS A 55 7.69 -18.29 -9.84
C LYS A 55 7.55 -18.21 -11.37
N GLY A 56 8.62 -17.90 -12.10
CA GLY A 56 8.65 -17.83 -13.57
C GLY A 56 8.18 -16.51 -14.17
N ILE A 57 8.10 -15.44 -13.37
CA ILE A 57 7.79 -14.08 -13.85
C ILE A 57 9.06 -13.21 -13.88
N ARG A 58 9.01 -12.10 -14.59
CA ARG A 58 10.06 -11.08 -14.51
C ARG A 58 9.86 -10.23 -13.26
N ALA A 59 10.95 -9.97 -12.52
CA ALA A 59 10.90 -9.13 -11.33
C ALA A 59 12.16 -8.28 -11.17
N ILE A 60 12.00 -7.05 -10.65
CA ILE A 60 13.09 -6.14 -10.28
C ILE A 60 12.81 -5.45 -8.94
N ALA A 61 13.89 -5.06 -8.26
CA ALA A 61 13.86 -4.14 -7.14
C ALA A 61 14.46 -2.79 -7.56
N VAL A 62 13.81 -1.69 -7.17
CA VAL A 62 14.27 -0.32 -7.49
C VAL A 62 14.41 0.46 -6.19
N LYS A 63 15.61 1.02 -5.94
CA LYS A 63 15.79 1.91 -4.80
C LYS A 63 15.07 3.23 -5.05
N SER A 64 14.14 3.59 -4.16
CA SER A 64 13.38 4.84 -4.21
C SER A 64 12.88 5.16 -2.81
N ASP A 65 13.39 6.24 -2.21
CA ASP A 65 12.86 6.75 -0.94
C ASP A 65 11.61 7.55 -1.23
N GLN A 66 10.47 7.08 -0.75
CA GLN A 66 9.18 7.75 -0.95
C GLN A 66 9.10 9.12 -0.27
N ALA A 67 9.96 9.43 0.69
CA ALA A 67 10.08 10.78 1.25
C ALA A 67 10.76 11.77 0.29
N ASP A 68 11.55 11.29 -0.67
CA ASP A 68 12.13 12.10 -1.75
C ASP A 68 11.17 12.12 -2.95
N LEU A 69 10.40 13.18 -3.07
CA LEU A 69 9.39 13.32 -4.14
C LEU A 69 10.02 13.30 -5.54
N ALA A 70 11.28 13.70 -5.67
CA ALA A 70 11.99 13.68 -6.95
C ALA A 70 12.29 12.25 -7.43
N SER A 71 12.32 11.27 -6.51
CA SER A 71 12.56 9.85 -6.83
C SER A 71 11.39 9.17 -7.56
N ALA A 72 10.19 9.77 -7.54
CA ALA A 72 8.98 9.17 -8.11
C ALA A 72 9.08 8.95 -9.63
N ARG A 73 9.50 9.98 -10.39
CA ARG A 73 9.63 9.86 -11.85
C ARG A 73 10.69 8.84 -12.26
N PRO A 74 11.93 8.87 -11.74
CA PRO A 74 12.95 7.84 -12.00
C PRO A 74 12.48 6.42 -11.70
N LEU A 75 11.69 6.22 -10.63
CA LEU A 75 11.11 4.92 -10.31
C LEU A 75 10.20 4.42 -11.44
N ILE A 76 9.27 5.23 -11.89
CA ILE A 76 8.35 4.87 -12.98
C ILE A 76 9.10 4.64 -14.30
N ASP A 77 10.05 5.52 -14.63
CA ASP A 77 10.85 5.40 -15.86
C ASP A 77 11.68 4.10 -15.84
N ARG A 78 12.20 3.69 -14.68
CA ARG A 78 12.94 2.41 -14.55
C ARG A 78 12.03 1.20 -14.77
N VAL A 79 10.78 1.24 -14.26
CA VAL A 79 9.78 0.17 -14.49
C VAL A 79 9.44 0.08 -15.98
N LEU A 80 9.20 1.20 -16.62
CA LEU A 80 8.88 1.23 -18.05
C LEU A 80 10.05 0.77 -18.93
N ALA A 81 11.29 1.13 -18.58
CA ALA A 81 12.48 0.67 -19.29
C ALA A 81 12.66 -0.85 -19.21
N GLU A 82 12.31 -1.47 -18.08
CA GLU A 82 12.44 -2.91 -17.88
C GLU A 82 11.33 -3.71 -18.54
N PHE A 83 10.07 -3.26 -18.38
CA PHE A 83 8.91 -4.08 -18.74
C PHE A 83 8.18 -3.56 -19.98
N GLY A 84 8.43 -2.33 -20.42
CA GLY A 84 7.76 -1.70 -21.56
C GLY A 84 6.36 -1.16 -21.26
N ARG A 85 5.80 -1.42 -20.07
CA ARG A 85 4.44 -1.03 -19.66
C ARG A 85 4.29 -0.96 -18.16
N LEU A 86 3.21 -0.35 -17.71
CA LEU A 86 2.74 -0.39 -16.31
C LEU A 86 1.21 -0.51 -16.32
N ASP A 87 0.67 -1.53 -15.67
CA ASP A 87 -0.78 -1.80 -15.60
C ASP A 87 -1.35 -1.57 -14.20
N ILE A 88 -0.57 -1.88 -13.18
CA ILE A 88 -1.02 -1.90 -11.79
C ILE A 88 -0.03 -1.12 -10.94
N LEU A 89 -0.52 -0.11 -10.20
CA LEU A 89 0.25 0.59 -9.18
C LEU A 89 -0.35 0.28 -7.80
N VAL A 90 0.43 -0.35 -6.93
CA VAL A 90 0.08 -0.52 -5.52
C VAL A 90 0.93 0.43 -4.68
N ASN A 91 0.32 1.50 -4.20
CA ASN A 91 0.91 2.44 -3.26
C ASN A 91 0.83 1.86 -1.83
N ASN A 92 1.83 1.07 -1.47
CA ASN A 92 1.88 0.38 -0.18
C ASN A 92 2.90 1.00 0.79
N ALA A 93 3.98 1.62 0.31
CA ALA A 93 4.99 2.21 1.19
C ALA A 93 4.39 3.21 2.18
N GLY A 94 4.78 3.09 3.43
CA GLY A 94 4.31 3.96 4.51
C GLY A 94 5.06 3.68 5.80
N ILE A 95 4.93 4.62 6.74
CA ILE A 95 5.45 4.52 8.11
C ILE A 95 4.32 4.80 9.10
N ALA A 96 4.46 4.29 10.33
CA ALA A 96 3.55 4.58 11.44
C ALA A 96 4.33 5.22 12.58
N ILE A 97 3.96 6.45 12.95
CA ILE A 97 4.43 7.18 14.11
C ILE A 97 3.17 7.50 14.91
N GLN A 98 3.12 7.01 16.14
CA GLN A 98 1.93 7.01 16.98
C GLN A 98 2.37 7.19 18.44
N GLY A 99 1.41 7.33 19.36
CA GLY A 99 1.63 7.33 20.81
C GLY A 99 1.54 8.73 21.43
N GLN A 100 1.94 9.80 20.75
CA GLN A 100 1.84 11.15 21.28
C GLN A 100 0.53 11.83 20.84
N THR A 101 -0.09 12.55 21.77
CA THR A 101 -1.27 13.39 21.48
C THR A 101 -0.86 14.74 20.90
N VAL A 102 -1.77 15.43 20.23
CA VAL A 102 -1.47 16.72 19.56
C VAL A 102 -1.10 17.86 20.53
N ASP A 103 -1.46 17.71 21.80
CA ASP A 103 -1.16 18.64 22.89
C ASP A 103 0.04 18.20 23.76
N ASP A 104 0.74 17.13 23.38
CA ASP A 104 1.95 16.69 24.05
C ASP A 104 3.05 17.75 23.87
N PRO A 105 3.58 18.35 24.97
CA PRO A 105 4.61 19.38 24.89
C PRO A 105 5.95 18.87 24.33
N GLU A 106 6.15 17.55 24.29
CA GLU A 106 7.35 16.90 23.78
C GLU A 106 7.10 16.24 22.39
N LEU A 107 6.03 16.64 21.69
CA LEU A 107 5.72 16.13 20.36
C LEU A 107 6.89 16.39 19.40
N ASP A 108 7.44 15.32 18.82
CA ASP A 108 8.48 15.41 17.80
C ASP A 108 7.86 15.72 16.42
N GLY A 109 7.62 17.01 16.16
CA GLY A 109 6.99 17.48 14.93
C GLY A 109 7.70 17.01 13.66
N ASP A 110 9.01 16.84 13.67
CA ASP A 110 9.77 16.40 12.47
C ASP A 110 9.46 14.95 12.12
N LYS A 111 9.32 14.04 13.12
CA LYS A 111 8.89 12.67 12.87
C LYS A 111 7.49 12.62 12.26
N TYR A 112 6.54 13.37 12.83
CA TYR A 112 5.17 13.43 12.31
C TYR A 112 5.11 14.05 10.92
N ASN A 113 5.86 15.13 10.65
CA ASN A 113 6.00 15.73 9.32
C ASN A 113 6.57 14.72 8.30
N ARG A 114 7.58 13.91 8.70
CA ARG A 114 8.09 12.84 7.84
C ARG A 114 7.03 11.80 7.53
N GLN A 115 6.14 11.48 8.47
CA GLN A 115 5.02 10.57 8.21
C GLN A 115 4.08 11.10 7.12
N TRP A 116 3.72 12.37 7.17
CA TRP A 116 2.95 13.03 6.11
C TRP A 116 3.69 13.00 4.77
N GLN A 117 4.99 13.29 4.81
CA GLN A 117 5.82 13.29 3.62
C GLN A 117 5.84 11.91 2.94
N VAL A 118 6.05 10.85 3.69
CA VAL A 118 6.08 9.46 3.17
C VAL A 118 4.68 9.00 2.77
N ASN A 119 3.72 9.07 3.70
CA ASN A 119 2.43 8.41 3.53
C ASN A 119 1.52 9.12 2.52
N VAL A 120 1.63 10.45 2.40
CA VAL A 120 0.77 11.27 1.56
C VAL A 120 1.53 11.86 0.38
N MET A 121 2.52 12.70 0.63
CA MET A 121 3.17 13.45 -0.43
C MET A 121 3.92 12.54 -1.41
N GLY A 122 4.67 11.57 -0.90
CA GLY A 122 5.35 10.57 -1.72
C GLY A 122 4.39 9.67 -2.51
N THR A 123 3.29 9.26 -1.87
CA THR A 123 2.23 8.50 -2.54
C THR A 123 1.59 9.29 -3.69
N ILE A 124 1.31 10.58 -3.47
CA ILE A 124 0.81 11.50 -4.51
C ILE A 124 1.83 11.66 -5.63
N ALA A 125 3.12 11.82 -5.30
CA ALA A 125 4.18 11.97 -6.30
C ALA A 125 4.29 10.73 -7.19
N ASN A 126 4.31 9.53 -6.60
CA ASN A 126 4.33 8.26 -7.35
C ASN A 126 3.09 8.13 -8.25
N THR A 127 1.91 8.45 -7.72
CA THR A 127 0.66 8.38 -8.49
C THR A 127 0.67 9.35 -9.67
N ARG A 128 1.10 10.60 -9.47
CA ARG A 128 1.21 11.61 -10.55
C ARG A 128 2.23 11.22 -11.61
N ALA A 129 3.34 10.58 -11.22
CA ALA A 129 4.34 10.09 -12.16
C ALA A 129 3.80 8.89 -12.97
N ALA A 130 3.06 7.98 -12.33
CA ALA A 130 2.54 6.76 -12.95
C ALA A 130 1.28 7.00 -13.79
N ALA A 131 0.34 7.83 -13.37
CA ALA A 131 -0.97 8.00 -14.00
C ALA A 131 -0.93 8.24 -15.52
N PRO A 132 -0.09 9.13 -16.07
CA PRO A 132 0.01 9.33 -17.51
C PRO A 132 0.65 8.14 -18.26
N LYS A 133 1.31 7.23 -17.55
CA LYS A 133 2.05 6.08 -18.08
C LYS A 133 1.34 4.75 -17.90
N LEU A 134 0.34 4.69 -17.03
CA LEU A 134 -0.52 3.52 -16.89
C LEU A 134 -1.23 3.22 -18.21
N THR A 135 -1.37 1.93 -18.51
CA THR A 135 -2.19 1.47 -19.64
C THR A 135 -3.66 1.75 -19.38
N ASP A 136 -4.45 1.96 -20.42
CA ASP A 136 -5.91 2.03 -20.29
C ASP A 136 -6.45 0.70 -19.72
N GLY A 137 -7.44 0.79 -18.86
CA GLY A 137 -7.90 -0.35 -18.06
C GLY A 137 -6.97 -0.71 -16.90
N GLY A 138 -6.03 0.18 -16.55
CA GLY A 138 -5.10 0.01 -15.42
C GLY A 138 -5.76 0.06 -14.05
N ARG A 139 -4.95 -0.16 -13.01
CA ARG A 139 -5.40 -0.22 -11.60
C ARG A 139 -4.48 0.59 -10.71
N ILE A 140 -5.03 1.41 -9.83
CA ILE A 140 -4.30 2.06 -8.74
C ILE A 140 -4.94 1.61 -7.43
N ILE A 141 -4.14 1.03 -6.55
CA ILE A 141 -4.58 0.59 -5.24
C ILE A 141 -3.72 1.28 -4.17
N PHE A 142 -4.36 1.98 -3.24
CA PHE A 142 -3.70 2.55 -2.07
C PHE A 142 -3.86 1.62 -0.87
N VAL A 143 -2.80 1.47 -0.11
CA VAL A 143 -2.85 0.81 1.19
C VAL A 143 -3.09 1.88 2.26
N GLY A 144 -4.35 2.01 2.64
CA GLY A 144 -4.81 2.82 3.75
C GLY A 144 -4.59 2.14 5.10
N SER A 145 -5.54 2.35 5.99
CA SER A 145 -5.69 1.68 7.29
C SER A 145 -7.12 1.89 7.76
N LEU A 146 -7.66 0.95 8.52
CA LEU A 146 -8.93 1.17 9.23
C LEU A 146 -8.85 2.42 10.12
N LEU A 147 -7.70 2.70 10.72
CA LEU A 147 -7.49 3.91 11.54
C LEU A 147 -7.73 5.21 10.78
N GLY A 148 -7.73 5.21 9.44
CA GLY A 148 -8.16 6.36 8.67
C GLY A 148 -9.65 6.69 8.84
N SER A 149 -10.52 5.70 9.02
CA SER A 149 -11.98 5.87 9.11
C SER A 149 -12.55 5.61 10.51
N TYR A 150 -11.83 4.89 11.36
CA TYR A 150 -12.23 4.54 12.72
C TYR A 150 -11.04 4.68 13.67
N VAL A 151 -11.13 5.61 14.62
CA VAL A 151 -10.05 5.96 15.56
C VAL A 151 -10.51 5.63 16.99
N PRO A 152 -10.19 4.44 17.53
CA PRO A 152 -10.71 3.99 18.83
C PRO A 152 -9.88 4.46 20.04
N PHE A 153 -8.70 5.06 19.84
CA PHE A 153 -7.79 5.45 20.94
C PHE A 153 -6.99 6.71 20.57
N PRO A 154 -6.46 7.47 21.56
CA PRO A 154 -5.66 8.66 21.33
C PRO A 154 -4.27 8.34 20.77
N GLY A 155 -3.52 9.39 20.38
CA GLY A 155 -2.13 9.28 19.94
C GLY A 155 -1.94 8.80 18.48
N VAL A 156 -2.99 8.78 17.68
CA VAL A 156 -2.94 8.32 16.27
C VAL A 156 -3.45 9.35 15.27
N ALA A 157 -3.65 10.60 15.69
CA ALA A 157 -4.27 11.64 14.87
C ALA A 157 -3.59 11.83 13.51
N ASP A 158 -2.27 12.03 13.50
CA ASP A 158 -1.51 12.22 12.28
C ASP A 158 -1.53 10.98 11.38
N TYR A 159 -1.32 9.79 11.95
CA TYR A 159 -1.38 8.55 11.18
C TYR A 159 -2.77 8.36 10.55
N ALA A 160 -3.82 8.51 11.33
CA ALA A 160 -5.20 8.44 10.86
C ALA A 160 -5.47 9.47 9.75
N GLY A 161 -5.02 10.72 9.96
CA GLY A 161 -5.11 11.79 8.97
C GLY A 161 -4.41 11.42 7.65
N THR A 162 -3.18 10.88 7.71
CA THR A 162 -2.47 10.45 6.50
C THR A 162 -3.21 9.34 5.75
N LYS A 163 -3.81 8.39 6.47
CA LYS A 163 -4.53 7.26 5.85
C LYS A 163 -5.90 7.67 5.31
N TRP A 164 -6.58 8.61 5.96
CA TRP A 164 -7.82 9.18 5.44
C TRP A 164 -7.61 10.07 4.21
N ALA A 165 -6.50 10.82 4.15
CA ALA A 165 -6.14 11.65 2.99
C ALA A 165 -6.09 10.81 1.69
N LEU A 166 -5.62 9.55 1.76
CA LEU A 166 -5.58 8.66 0.60
C LEU A 166 -6.98 8.32 0.08
N ALA A 167 -7.98 8.17 0.97
CA ALA A 167 -9.35 7.87 0.57
C ALA A 167 -9.99 9.06 -0.19
N GLY A 168 -9.76 10.30 0.30
CA GLY A 168 -10.19 11.50 -0.40
C GLY A 168 -9.51 11.67 -1.75
N TYR A 169 -8.19 11.47 -1.81
CA TYR A 169 -7.41 11.56 -3.03
C TYR A 169 -7.83 10.49 -4.06
N ALA A 170 -8.05 9.25 -3.63
CA ALA A 170 -8.52 8.17 -4.51
C ALA A 170 -9.84 8.51 -5.21
N LYS A 171 -10.80 9.10 -4.49
CA LYS A 171 -12.10 9.53 -5.06
C LYS A 171 -11.92 10.59 -6.16
N GLY A 172 -11.01 11.54 -5.96
CA GLY A 172 -10.69 12.56 -6.96
C GLY A 172 -10.11 11.95 -8.24
N ILE A 173 -9.01 11.23 -8.11
CA ILE A 173 -8.34 10.65 -9.28
C ILE A 173 -9.11 9.51 -9.95
N ALA A 174 -10.06 8.86 -9.24
CA ALA A 174 -10.98 7.91 -9.86
C ALA A 174 -11.87 8.57 -10.92
N ARG A 175 -12.24 9.83 -10.71
CA ARG A 175 -12.97 10.62 -11.72
C ARG A 175 -12.07 11.05 -12.87
N ASP A 176 -10.85 11.50 -12.55
CA ASP A 176 -9.89 11.95 -13.57
C ASP A 176 -9.50 10.83 -14.53
N LEU A 177 -9.32 9.61 -14.03
CA LEU A 177 -8.83 8.47 -14.78
C LEU A 177 -9.94 7.53 -15.29
N GLY A 178 -11.17 7.71 -14.85
CA GLY A 178 -12.33 6.93 -15.28
C GLY A 178 -12.53 6.85 -16.79
N PRO A 179 -12.37 7.95 -17.58
CA PRO A 179 -12.44 7.90 -19.04
C PRO A 179 -11.45 6.93 -19.72
N ARG A 180 -10.36 6.57 -19.04
CA ARG A 180 -9.38 5.56 -19.46
C ARG A 180 -9.67 4.17 -18.89
N ASN A 181 -10.82 3.94 -18.27
CA ASN A 181 -11.17 2.71 -17.54
C ASN A 181 -10.13 2.30 -16.46
N ILE A 182 -9.39 3.26 -15.92
CA ILE A 182 -8.49 3.04 -14.79
C ILE A 182 -9.31 3.15 -13.51
N THR A 183 -9.31 2.09 -12.70
CA THR A 183 -9.96 2.14 -11.39
C THR A 183 -8.96 2.49 -10.30
N VAL A 184 -9.44 3.19 -9.29
CA VAL A 184 -8.64 3.68 -8.17
C VAL A 184 -9.37 3.36 -6.87
N ASN A 185 -8.77 2.51 -6.02
CA ASN A 185 -9.40 2.08 -4.78
C ASN A 185 -8.39 2.11 -3.62
N VAL A 186 -8.92 2.09 -2.41
CA VAL A 186 -8.14 2.01 -1.17
C VAL A 186 -8.51 0.71 -0.47
N VAL A 187 -7.52 -0.07 -0.03
CA VAL A 187 -7.74 -1.12 0.97
C VAL A 187 -7.40 -0.55 2.34
N GLN A 188 -8.24 -0.81 3.33
CA GLN A 188 -8.07 -0.34 4.71
C GLN A 188 -7.90 -1.55 5.65
N PRO A 189 -6.67 -2.08 5.78
CA PRO A 189 -6.42 -3.19 6.68
C PRO A 189 -6.64 -2.79 8.14
N GLY A 190 -7.08 -3.76 8.95
CA GLY A 190 -6.94 -3.74 10.38
C GLY A 190 -5.52 -4.15 10.81
N ILE A 191 -5.40 -4.79 11.98
CA ILE A 191 -4.11 -5.24 12.51
C ILE A 191 -3.59 -6.43 11.70
N MET A 192 -2.31 -6.36 11.33
CA MET A 192 -1.57 -7.40 10.61
C MET A 192 -0.23 -7.70 11.30
N PRO A 193 0.34 -8.91 11.14
CA PRO A 193 1.65 -9.26 11.70
C PRO A 193 2.78 -8.67 10.84
N THR A 194 3.10 -7.39 11.03
CA THR A 194 4.15 -6.66 10.32
C THR A 194 5.18 -6.10 11.29
N ASP A 195 6.40 -5.81 10.79
CA ASP A 195 7.42 -5.10 11.57
C ASP A 195 6.87 -3.76 12.08
N MET A 196 6.13 -3.03 11.24
CA MET A 196 5.46 -1.77 11.60
C MET A 196 4.52 -1.93 12.80
N ALA A 197 3.72 -3.00 12.83
CA ALA A 197 2.84 -3.26 13.96
C ALA A 197 3.61 -3.63 15.24
N ALA A 198 4.75 -4.31 15.09
CA ALA A 198 5.63 -4.63 16.23
C ALA A 198 6.34 -3.37 16.76
N GLU A 199 6.76 -2.46 15.90
CA GLU A 199 7.42 -1.20 16.26
C GLU A 199 6.51 -0.29 17.11
N VAL A 200 5.21 -0.27 16.85
CA VAL A 200 4.23 0.55 17.61
C VAL A 200 3.49 -0.22 18.72
N ALA A 201 3.77 -1.50 18.90
CA ALA A 201 3.02 -2.35 19.84
C ALA A 201 3.14 -1.89 21.30
N GLY A 202 4.24 -1.23 21.67
CA GLY A 202 4.44 -0.66 23.01
C GLY A 202 3.69 0.65 23.26
N GLU A 203 3.20 1.29 22.20
CA GLU A 203 2.52 2.59 22.22
C GLU A 203 0.99 2.46 22.11
N LEU A 204 0.52 1.22 21.88
CA LEU A 204 -0.91 0.93 21.70
C LEU A 204 -1.52 0.29 22.95
N PRO A 205 -2.85 0.34 23.13
CA PRO A 205 -3.55 -0.43 24.15
C PRO A 205 -3.22 -1.91 24.10
N ASN A 206 -3.42 -2.61 25.22
CA ASN A 206 -3.19 -4.05 25.30
C ASN A 206 -3.82 -4.77 24.10
N ARG A 207 -3.02 -5.61 23.43
CA ARG A 207 -3.41 -6.39 22.25
C ARG A 207 -4.72 -7.14 22.43
N ASP A 208 -4.94 -7.76 23.60
CA ASP A 208 -6.14 -8.53 23.88
C ASP A 208 -7.38 -7.63 23.91
N ALA A 209 -7.26 -6.43 24.50
CA ALA A 209 -8.34 -5.45 24.50
C ALA A 209 -8.71 -4.98 23.08
N ILE A 210 -7.71 -4.84 22.20
CA ILE A 210 -7.98 -4.49 20.80
C ILE A 210 -8.64 -5.67 20.06
N LEU A 211 -8.20 -6.91 20.32
CA LEU A 211 -8.81 -8.09 19.70
C LEU A 211 -10.25 -8.31 20.18
N ASP A 212 -10.56 -7.93 21.41
CA ASP A 212 -11.93 -8.00 21.96
C ASP A 212 -12.91 -7.06 21.23
N MET A 213 -12.40 -6.02 20.60
CA MET A 213 -13.20 -5.11 19.76
C MET A 213 -13.52 -5.67 18.37
N HIS A 214 -12.88 -6.78 17.96
CA HIS A 214 -13.11 -7.39 16.65
C HIS A 214 -14.18 -8.48 16.73
N PRO A 215 -15.26 -8.43 15.95
CA PRO A 215 -16.16 -9.56 15.76
C PRO A 215 -15.43 -10.85 15.38
N ILE A 216 -14.43 -10.78 14.48
CA ILE A 216 -13.50 -11.88 14.21
C ILE A 216 -12.25 -11.66 15.06
N ARG A 217 -12.20 -12.32 16.23
CA ARG A 217 -11.18 -12.13 17.30
C ARG A 217 -9.79 -12.66 16.91
N ARG A 218 -9.24 -12.16 15.83
CA ARG A 218 -7.85 -12.40 15.40
C ARG A 218 -7.33 -11.26 14.54
N ILE A 219 -6.02 -11.18 14.40
CA ILE A 219 -5.40 -10.31 13.41
C ILE A 219 -5.56 -10.92 12.01
N ALA A 220 -5.57 -10.06 10.98
CA ALA A 220 -5.57 -10.51 9.59
C ALA A 220 -4.21 -11.14 9.23
N THR A 221 -4.23 -12.14 8.35
CA THR A 221 -3.00 -12.59 7.70
C THR A 221 -2.63 -11.63 6.58
N LEU A 222 -1.34 -11.56 6.22
CA LEU A 222 -0.90 -10.75 5.09
C LEU A 222 -1.53 -11.22 3.78
N ALA A 223 -1.77 -12.53 3.65
CA ALA A 223 -2.39 -13.13 2.46
C ALA A 223 -3.84 -12.66 2.26
N GLU A 224 -4.64 -12.54 3.32
CA GLU A 224 -6.03 -12.07 3.22
C GLU A 224 -6.12 -10.66 2.64
N VAL A 225 -5.17 -9.79 3.00
CA VAL A 225 -5.10 -8.42 2.46
C VAL A 225 -4.52 -8.41 1.05
N ALA A 226 -3.44 -9.16 0.81
CA ALA A 226 -2.78 -9.24 -0.49
C ALA A 226 -3.72 -9.79 -1.58
N GLU A 227 -4.52 -10.83 -1.28
CA GLU A 227 -5.49 -11.38 -2.23
C GLU A 227 -6.63 -10.40 -2.54
N THR A 228 -7.05 -9.58 -1.57
CA THR A 228 -8.00 -8.50 -1.85
C THR A 228 -7.40 -7.46 -2.79
N ILE A 229 -6.12 -7.12 -2.64
CA ILE A 229 -5.41 -6.24 -3.58
C ILE A 229 -5.35 -6.89 -4.97
N CYS A 230 -5.05 -8.20 -5.06
CA CYS A 230 -5.03 -8.94 -6.33
C CYS A 230 -6.41 -8.98 -7.00
N PHE A 231 -7.49 -9.16 -6.22
CA PHE A 231 -8.84 -9.06 -6.74
C PHE A 231 -9.12 -7.68 -7.36
N LEU A 232 -8.78 -6.60 -6.65
CA LEU A 232 -8.95 -5.23 -7.15
C LEU A 232 -8.06 -4.94 -8.37
N ALA A 233 -6.89 -5.56 -8.46
CA ALA A 233 -5.99 -5.48 -9.61
C ALA A 233 -6.52 -6.28 -10.83
N GLY A 234 -7.42 -7.22 -10.60
CA GLY A 234 -7.92 -8.17 -11.59
C GLY A 234 -9.04 -7.64 -12.48
N PRO A 235 -9.46 -8.48 -13.46
CA PRO A 235 -10.49 -8.10 -14.43
C PRO A 235 -11.90 -8.02 -13.82
N HIS A 236 -12.15 -8.70 -12.70
CA HIS A 236 -13.47 -8.78 -12.09
C HIS A 236 -13.81 -7.58 -11.21
N ALA A 237 -12.84 -6.70 -10.90
CA ALA A 237 -13.04 -5.48 -10.13
C ALA A 237 -13.18 -4.20 -11.00
N GLY A 238 -13.39 -4.35 -12.30
CA GLY A 238 -13.42 -3.23 -13.24
C GLY A 238 -14.53 -2.18 -13.03
N TYR A 239 -15.51 -2.47 -12.14
CA TYR A 239 -16.60 -1.53 -11.80
C TYR A 239 -16.55 -1.09 -10.33
N ILE A 240 -15.50 -1.47 -9.60
CA ILE A 240 -15.21 -0.96 -8.24
C ILE A 240 -14.24 0.21 -8.41
N ASN A 241 -14.70 1.44 -8.12
CA ASN A 241 -13.91 2.64 -8.37
C ASN A 241 -14.20 3.75 -7.37
N GLY A 242 -13.17 4.30 -6.75
CA GLY A 242 -13.27 5.36 -5.73
C GLY A 242 -13.63 4.83 -4.33
N GLU A 243 -13.55 3.52 -4.10
CA GLU A 243 -13.98 2.89 -2.87
C GLU A 243 -12.84 2.71 -1.85
N ALA A 244 -13.20 2.78 -0.57
CA ALA A 244 -12.34 2.43 0.56
C ALA A 244 -12.89 1.14 1.21
N ILE A 245 -12.15 0.04 1.07
CA ILE A 245 -12.62 -1.30 1.44
C ILE A 245 -11.92 -1.73 2.73
N ASN A 246 -12.71 -1.93 3.79
CA ASN A 246 -12.22 -2.38 5.09
C ASN A 246 -11.93 -3.90 5.06
N ILE A 247 -10.71 -4.27 5.52
CA ILE A 247 -10.27 -5.65 5.71
C ILE A 247 -9.81 -5.77 7.17
N ALA A 248 -10.78 -5.72 8.09
CA ALA A 248 -10.51 -5.47 9.50
C ALA A 248 -11.29 -6.39 10.47
N GLY A 249 -11.81 -7.53 10.00
CA GLY A 249 -12.49 -8.50 10.87
C GLY A 249 -13.73 -7.96 11.58
N GLY A 250 -14.35 -6.90 11.04
CA GLY A 250 -15.51 -6.23 11.63
C GLY A 250 -15.17 -5.15 12.66
N LEU A 251 -13.89 -4.83 12.92
CA LEU A 251 -13.54 -3.67 13.74
C LEU A 251 -14.08 -2.40 13.07
N GLY A 252 -14.80 -1.57 13.83
CA GLY A 252 -15.32 -0.28 13.35
C GLY A 252 -16.72 -0.34 12.70
N ILE A 253 -17.47 -1.46 12.89
CA ILE A 253 -18.89 -1.54 12.56
C ILE A 253 -19.76 -1.34 13.80
#